data_134e1c6404d7600c0d5997175403ac14
#
_entry.id   134e1c6404d7600c0d5997175403ac14
#
_cell.length_a   1.000
_cell.length_b   1.000
_cell.length_c   1.000
_cell.angle_alpha   90.00
_cell.angle_beta   90.00
_cell.angle_gamma   90.00
#
_symmetry.space_group_name_H-M   'P 1'
#
loop_
_entity.id
_entity.type
_entity.pdbx_description
1 polymer ?
#
loop_
_entity_poly.entity_id
_entity_poly.type
_entity_poly.pdbx_seq_one_letter_code
_entity_poly.pdbx_strand_id
1 'polypeptide(L)'
;DEWHWKEMFSPQPENLKYLNFVVDKFDLHKHIRLNAPVAQMEWDECARIWTVTLENGDQLTSRFVITCTGALGVPTMPSYEGMDEFEGPSFHSYYWPHEPLDLTGKRVGIIGTGASGIQIIGDIADKVGTLTVFQRHPNWSVPLNNRDISQAEMADIRQRYDEIFAVCAQSNGGFDHLPDPRAYENVSLE
;
A
#
# COMPACT_ATOMS: atom_id res chain seq x y z
N ASP A 1 -10.28 4.24 -19.29
CA ASP A 1 -9.80 4.47 -20.66
C ASP A 1 -9.02 5.78 -20.86
N GLU A 2 -9.21 6.78 -19.99
CA GLU A 2 -8.58 8.10 -20.12
C GLU A 2 -7.25 8.23 -19.36
N TRP A 3 -6.99 7.36 -18.39
CA TRP A 3 -5.74 7.37 -17.65
C TRP A 3 -4.65 6.58 -18.36
N HIS A 4 -3.42 7.09 -18.33
CA HIS A 4 -2.24 6.44 -18.89
C HIS A 4 -1.26 6.11 -17.77
N TRP A 5 -1.16 4.83 -17.43
CA TRP A 5 -0.15 4.35 -16.50
C TRP A 5 1.23 4.42 -17.13
N LYS A 6 2.20 4.91 -16.39
CA LYS A 6 3.57 5.11 -16.90
C LYS A 6 4.44 3.88 -16.73
N GLU A 7 4.21 3.15 -15.66
CA GLU A 7 5.02 2.01 -15.26
C GLU A 7 4.14 0.80 -14.97
N MET A 8 4.70 -0.40 -15.16
CA MET A 8 3.99 -1.67 -14.92
C MET A 8 3.56 -1.80 -13.45
N PHE A 9 4.41 -1.37 -12.53
CA PHE A 9 4.12 -1.25 -11.10
C PHE A 9 4.22 0.21 -10.69
N SER A 10 3.08 0.89 -10.68
CA SER A 10 3.01 2.32 -10.43
C SER A 10 3.37 2.67 -8.99
N PRO A 11 4.26 3.66 -8.76
CA PRO A 11 4.60 4.15 -7.43
C PRO A 11 3.44 4.94 -6.79
N GLN A 12 3.50 5.10 -5.46
CA GLN A 12 2.48 5.81 -4.69
C GLN A 12 2.11 7.20 -5.26
N PRO A 13 3.06 8.06 -5.68
CA PRO A 13 2.70 9.37 -6.23
C PRO A 13 1.86 9.30 -7.50
N GLU A 14 2.05 8.28 -8.34
CA GLU A 14 1.23 8.09 -9.55
C GLU A 14 -0.16 7.58 -9.21
N ASN A 15 -0.27 6.67 -8.24
CA ASN A 15 -1.55 6.21 -7.70
C ASN A 15 -2.36 7.37 -7.10
N LEU A 16 -1.71 8.28 -6.37
CA LEU A 16 -2.35 9.46 -5.81
C LEU A 16 -2.88 10.40 -6.90
N LYS A 17 -2.11 10.62 -7.97
CA LYS A 17 -2.58 11.41 -9.13
C LYS A 17 -3.80 10.79 -9.78
N TYR A 18 -3.80 9.46 -9.96
CA TYR A 18 -4.95 8.75 -10.49
C TYR A 18 -6.20 8.93 -9.62
N LEU A 19 -6.06 8.79 -8.31
CA LEU A 19 -7.18 8.99 -7.38
C LEU A 19 -7.73 10.42 -7.47
N ASN A 20 -6.87 11.43 -7.51
CA ASN A 20 -7.30 12.82 -7.70
C ASN A 20 -8.00 13.02 -9.05
N PHE A 21 -7.46 12.45 -10.13
CA PHE A 21 -8.12 12.46 -11.44
C PHE A 21 -9.55 11.88 -11.37
N VAL A 22 -9.74 10.76 -10.67
CA VAL A 22 -11.06 10.14 -10.49
C VAL A 22 -12.00 11.06 -9.69
N VAL A 23 -11.49 11.66 -8.61
CA VAL A 23 -12.26 12.61 -7.79
C VAL A 23 -12.72 13.80 -8.61
N ASP A 24 -11.85 14.38 -9.41
CA ASP A 24 -12.16 15.53 -10.27
C ASP A 24 -13.13 15.13 -11.39
N LYS A 25 -12.86 14.03 -12.07
CA LYS A 25 -13.68 13.53 -13.19
C LYS A 25 -15.14 13.29 -12.82
N PHE A 26 -15.37 12.78 -11.62
CA PHE A 26 -16.73 12.43 -11.13
C PHE A 26 -17.30 13.46 -10.15
N ASP A 27 -16.66 14.62 -9.99
CA ASP A 27 -17.08 15.69 -9.07
C ASP A 27 -17.36 15.16 -7.64
N LEU A 28 -16.40 14.35 -7.12
CA LEU A 28 -16.58 13.68 -5.83
C LEU A 28 -16.19 14.55 -4.63
N HIS A 29 -15.54 15.68 -4.81
CA HIS A 29 -15.10 16.56 -3.70
C HIS A 29 -16.22 16.88 -2.72
N LYS A 30 -17.42 17.14 -3.21
CA LYS A 30 -18.60 17.45 -2.40
C LYS A 30 -19.11 16.28 -1.55
N HIS A 31 -18.66 15.06 -1.85
CA HIS A 31 -19.04 13.82 -1.15
C HIS A 31 -17.92 13.28 -0.24
N ILE A 32 -16.74 13.90 -0.25
CA ILE A 32 -15.58 13.49 0.55
C ILE A 32 -15.41 14.44 1.72
N ARG A 33 -15.34 13.89 2.92
CA ARG A 33 -15.01 14.61 4.14
C ARG A 33 -13.68 14.09 4.67
N LEU A 34 -12.64 14.89 4.54
CA LEU A 34 -11.31 14.60 5.08
C LEU A 34 -11.20 15.04 6.55
N ASN A 35 -10.18 14.55 7.25
CA ASN A 35 -9.93 14.84 8.67
C ASN A 35 -11.15 14.56 9.55
N ALA A 36 -11.87 13.49 9.23
CA ALA A 36 -13.09 13.08 9.89
C ALA A 36 -12.98 11.61 10.40
N PRO A 37 -12.09 11.34 11.37
CA PRO A 37 -11.95 10.00 11.93
C PRO A 37 -13.25 9.55 12.56
N VAL A 38 -13.64 8.31 12.27
CA VAL A 38 -14.83 7.68 12.84
C VAL A 38 -14.46 7.07 14.19
N ALA A 39 -15.12 7.53 15.26
CA ALA A 39 -14.93 7.00 16.60
C ALA A 39 -15.83 5.79 16.87
N GLN A 40 -17.07 5.82 16.36
CA GLN A 40 -18.06 4.79 16.67
C GLN A 40 -19.10 4.66 15.54
N MET A 41 -19.63 3.47 15.38
CA MET A 41 -20.77 3.20 14.51
C MET A 41 -21.79 2.33 15.27
N GLU A 42 -23.02 2.78 15.34
CA GLU A 42 -24.12 2.10 16.04
C GLU A 42 -25.29 1.87 15.10
N TRP A 43 -25.82 0.66 15.13
CA TRP A 43 -27.02 0.29 14.39
C TRP A 43 -28.26 0.40 15.28
N ASP A 44 -29.28 1.12 14.81
CA ASP A 44 -30.61 1.15 15.44
C ASP A 44 -31.53 0.18 14.69
N GLU A 45 -31.92 -0.87 15.41
CA GLU A 45 -32.80 -1.93 14.87
C GLU A 45 -34.23 -1.44 14.60
N CYS A 46 -34.73 -0.51 15.39
CA CYS A 46 -36.07 0.04 15.23
C CYS A 46 -36.13 1.03 14.06
N ALA A 47 -35.19 1.96 14.01
CA ALA A 47 -35.11 2.95 12.95
C ALA A 47 -34.49 2.39 11.66
N ARG A 48 -33.80 1.25 11.75
CA ARG A 48 -33.03 0.64 10.65
C ARG A 48 -32.05 1.62 10.01
N ILE A 49 -31.25 2.27 10.86
CA ILE A 49 -30.29 3.29 10.45
C ILE A 49 -29.01 3.15 11.25
N TRP A 50 -27.88 3.42 10.59
CA TRP A 50 -26.59 3.60 11.23
C TRP A 50 -26.42 5.01 11.73
N THR A 51 -25.93 5.18 12.94
CA THR A 51 -25.37 6.44 13.46
C THR A 51 -23.86 6.31 13.48
N VAL A 52 -23.17 7.16 12.74
CA VAL A 52 -21.71 7.24 12.67
C VAL A 52 -21.28 8.48 13.44
N THR A 53 -20.53 8.28 14.52
CA THR A 53 -20.00 9.35 15.37
C THR A 53 -18.53 9.57 15.04
N LEU A 54 -18.16 10.81 14.74
CA LEU A 54 -16.78 11.22 14.50
C LEU A 54 -16.07 11.58 15.81
N GLU A 55 -14.73 11.58 15.81
CA GLU A 55 -13.94 11.94 17.01
C GLU A 55 -14.22 13.37 17.53
N ASN A 56 -14.62 14.27 16.65
CA ASN A 56 -15.01 15.64 17.04
C ASN A 56 -16.44 15.74 17.61
N GLY A 57 -17.15 14.62 17.72
CA GLY A 57 -18.51 14.55 18.24
C GLY A 57 -19.63 14.74 17.21
N ASP A 58 -19.31 15.08 15.95
CA ASP A 58 -20.30 15.15 14.87
C ASP A 58 -20.93 13.78 14.63
N GLN A 59 -22.22 13.79 14.31
CA GLN A 59 -22.94 12.57 13.95
C GLN A 59 -23.51 12.63 12.54
N LEU A 60 -23.42 11.50 11.86
CA LEU A 60 -23.98 11.27 10.53
C LEU A 60 -24.88 10.04 10.59
N THR A 61 -25.95 10.04 9.83
CA THR A 61 -26.85 8.87 9.74
C THR A 61 -26.91 8.33 8.32
N SER A 62 -26.96 7.00 8.19
CA SER A 62 -27.08 6.32 6.90
C SER A 62 -27.77 4.97 7.03
N ARG A 63 -28.47 4.55 5.99
CA ARG A 63 -29.03 3.20 5.94
C ARG A 63 -27.98 2.12 5.71
N PHE A 64 -26.88 2.46 5.07
CA PHE A 64 -25.79 1.54 4.74
C PHE A 64 -24.47 2.18 5.11
N VAL A 65 -23.55 1.38 5.63
CA VAL A 65 -22.16 1.73 5.87
C VAL A 65 -21.28 0.71 5.18
N ILE A 66 -20.34 1.18 4.38
CA ILE A 66 -19.33 0.35 3.73
C ILE A 66 -17.97 0.76 4.29
N THR A 67 -17.30 -0.17 4.98
CA THR A 67 -15.96 0.08 5.54
C THR A 67 -14.90 -0.29 4.51
N CYS A 68 -14.11 0.68 4.10
CA CYS A 68 -12.99 0.52 3.18
C CYS A 68 -11.65 0.94 3.85
N THR A 69 -11.46 0.55 5.11
CA THR A 69 -10.34 1.01 5.96
C THR A 69 -9.01 0.36 5.62
N GLY A 70 -9.02 -0.69 4.79
CA GLY A 70 -7.82 -1.47 4.46
C GLY A 70 -7.34 -2.36 5.62
N ALA A 71 -6.36 -3.21 5.32
CA ALA A 71 -5.81 -4.17 6.29
C ALA A 71 -4.57 -3.65 7.04
N LEU A 72 -3.94 -2.57 6.57
CA LEU A 72 -2.65 -2.06 7.06
C LEU A 72 -2.76 -0.64 7.66
N GLY A 73 -3.96 -0.23 8.07
CA GLY A 73 -4.23 1.11 8.58
C GLY A 73 -3.65 1.41 9.97
N VAL A 74 -3.30 0.38 10.74
CA VAL A 74 -2.73 0.55 12.09
C VAL A 74 -1.47 -0.31 12.20
N PRO A 75 -0.32 0.30 12.55
CA PRO A 75 0.93 -0.44 12.72
C PRO A 75 0.91 -1.21 14.04
N THR A 76 1.55 -2.38 14.05
CA THR A 76 1.86 -3.09 15.30
C THR A 76 3.25 -2.68 15.75
N MET A 77 3.30 -1.95 16.87
CA MET A 77 4.59 -1.54 17.46
C MET A 77 5.23 -2.72 18.19
N PRO A 78 6.46 -3.09 17.86
CA PRO A 78 7.18 -4.10 18.63
C PRO A 78 7.57 -3.55 20.01
N SER A 79 7.76 -4.44 20.94
CA SER A 79 8.36 -4.13 22.25
C SER A 79 9.66 -4.89 22.39
N TYR A 80 10.76 -4.16 22.46
CA TYR A 80 12.10 -4.70 22.70
C TYR A 80 12.66 -4.12 23.99
N GLU A 81 13.37 -4.96 24.75
CA GLU A 81 14.11 -4.49 25.93
C GLU A 81 15.19 -3.48 25.48
N GLY A 82 15.27 -2.35 26.16
CA GLY A 82 16.21 -1.28 25.83
C GLY A 82 15.84 -0.40 24.64
N MET A 83 14.62 -0.56 24.08
CA MET A 83 14.19 0.25 22.93
C MET A 83 14.20 1.75 23.24
N ASP A 84 13.83 2.12 24.47
CA ASP A 84 13.78 3.52 24.93
C ASP A 84 15.17 4.07 25.32
N GLU A 85 16.21 3.21 25.39
CA GLU A 85 17.58 3.61 25.67
C GLU A 85 18.35 4.03 24.42
N PHE A 86 17.78 3.82 23.24
CA PHE A 86 18.41 4.19 21.99
C PHE A 86 18.34 5.70 21.78
N GLU A 87 19.50 6.38 21.80
CA GLU A 87 19.61 7.84 21.71
C GLU A 87 19.45 8.42 20.29
N GLY A 88 19.50 7.56 19.27
CA GLY A 88 19.34 7.97 17.87
C GLY A 88 17.88 8.05 17.41
N PRO A 89 17.60 8.60 16.22
CA PRO A 89 16.28 8.52 15.61
C PRO A 89 15.83 7.07 15.45
N SER A 90 14.67 6.74 16.03
CA SER A 90 14.07 5.41 15.97
C SER A 90 12.58 5.54 15.69
N PHE A 91 12.09 4.83 14.67
CA PHE A 91 10.68 4.86 14.29
C PHE A 91 10.27 3.61 13.53
N HIS A 92 9.02 3.28 13.62
CA HIS A 92 8.41 2.27 12.76
C HIS A 92 8.25 2.80 11.34
N SER A 93 8.39 1.97 10.31
CA SER A 93 8.27 2.39 8.90
C SER A 93 6.95 3.09 8.56
N TYR A 94 5.87 2.80 9.30
CA TYR A 94 4.59 3.50 9.19
C TYR A 94 4.69 4.98 9.59
N TYR A 95 5.55 5.32 10.55
CA TYR A 95 5.81 6.67 11.04
C TYR A 95 7.07 7.27 10.42
N TRP A 96 7.36 6.93 9.17
CA TRP A 96 8.49 7.54 8.47
C TRP A 96 8.36 9.06 8.50
N PRO A 97 9.41 9.81 8.90
CA PRO A 97 9.35 11.27 8.97
C PRO A 97 8.94 11.90 7.64
N HIS A 98 8.04 12.88 7.69
CA HIS A 98 7.66 13.65 6.51
C HIS A 98 8.73 14.65 6.09
N GLU A 99 9.55 15.09 7.05
CA GLU A 99 10.72 15.94 6.79
C GLU A 99 11.85 15.08 6.19
N PRO A 100 12.67 15.67 5.30
CA PRO A 100 13.79 14.96 4.71
C PRO A 100 14.75 14.41 5.77
N LEU A 101 14.99 13.10 5.75
CA LEU A 101 15.89 12.43 6.66
C LEU A 101 17.24 12.19 5.95
N ASP A 102 18.28 12.90 6.37
CA ASP A 102 19.62 12.68 5.85
C ASP A 102 20.28 11.47 6.53
N LEU A 103 20.40 10.40 5.78
CA LEU A 103 21.04 9.15 6.19
C LEU A 103 22.48 9.00 5.65
N THR A 104 23.00 10.01 4.94
CA THR A 104 24.32 9.97 4.30
C THR A 104 25.43 9.69 5.31
N GLY A 105 26.17 8.61 5.07
CA GLY A 105 27.28 8.20 5.93
C GLY A 105 26.90 7.71 7.32
N LYS A 106 25.62 7.64 7.68
CA LYS A 106 25.13 7.18 8.99
C LYS A 106 25.23 5.66 9.12
N ARG A 107 25.28 5.19 10.37
CA ARG A 107 25.06 3.78 10.70
C ARG A 107 23.56 3.57 10.90
N VAL A 108 22.93 2.75 10.06
CA VAL A 108 21.48 2.50 10.10
C VAL A 108 21.22 1.04 10.39
N GLY A 109 20.31 0.79 11.34
CA GLY A 109 19.78 -0.53 11.66
C GLY A 109 18.36 -0.67 11.14
N ILE A 110 18.03 -1.79 10.49
CA ILE A 110 16.68 -2.14 10.07
C ILE A 110 16.28 -3.45 10.73
N ILE A 111 15.16 -3.45 11.44
CA ILE A 111 14.61 -4.65 12.07
C ILE A 111 13.46 -5.17 11.20
N GLY A 112 13.66 -6.34 10.62
CA GLY A 112 12.71 -7.01 9.76
C GLY A 112 12.99 -6.86 8.28
N THR A 113 12.59 -7.88 7.52
CA THR A 113 12.73 -7.99 6.06
C THR A 113 11.39 -8.25 5.38
N GLY A 114 10.30 -7.70 5.93
CA GLY A 114 9.01 -7.64 5.26
C GLY A 114 9.06 -6.71 4.03
N ALA A 115 7.96 -6.63 3.28
CA ALA A 115 7.91 -5.84 2.04
C ALA A 115 8.40 -4.40 2.22
N SER A 116 8.01 -3.70 3.30
CA SER A 116 8.50 -2.35 3.60
C SER A 116 10.01 -2.33 3.89
N GLY A 117 10.49 -3.28 4.70
CA GLY A 117 11.92 -3.38 5.04
C GLY A 117 12.80 -3.58 3.81
N ILE A 118 12.42 -4.50 2.91
CA ILE A 118 13.16 -4.78 1.67
C ILE A 118 13.21 -3.53 0.77
N GLN A 119 12.12 -2.81 0.63
CA GLN A 119 12.08 -1.58 -0.18
C GLN A 119 12.96 -0.48 0.41
N ILE A 120 12.91 -0.28 1.74
CA ILE A 120 13.78 0.68 2.44
C ILE A 120 15.25 0.30 2.27
N ILE A 121 15.60 -0.98 2.47
CA ILE A 121 16.97 -1.48 2.28
C ILE A 121 17.47 -1.13 0.88
N GLY A 122 16.66 -1.42 -0.15
CA GLY A 122 17.03 -1.13 -1.54
C GLY A 122 17.23 0.36 -1.83
N ASP A 123 16.47 1.24 -1.18
CA ASP A 123 16.58 2.69 -1.40
C ASP A 123 17.76 3.34 -0.67
N ILE A 124 18.15 2.83 0.50
CA ILE A 124 19.16 3.50 1.33
C ILE A 124 20.54 2.85 1.33
N ALA A 125 20.67 1.63 0.79
CA ALA A 125 21.89 0.82 0.93
C ALA A 125 23.15 1.51 0.40
N ASP A 126 23.05 2.29 -0.66
CA ASP A 126 24.14 3.04 -1.28
C ASP A 126 24.35 4.46 -0.70
N LYS A 127 23.44 4.91 0.18
CA LYS A 127 23.46 6.25 0.79
C LYS A 127 24.09 6.26 2.18
N VAL A 128 23.92 5.17 2.92
CA VAL A 128 24.35 5.06 4.32
C VAL A 128 25.81 4.62 4.45
N GLY A 129 26.44 4.96 5.55
CA GLY A 129 27.83 4.52 5.83
C GLY A 129 27.91 3.04 6.21
N THR A 130 26.94 2.54 6.95
CA THR A 130 26.81 1.13 7.33
C THR A 130 25.34 0.79 7.47
N LEU A 131 24.90 -0.28 6.84
CA LEU A 131 23.56 -0.83 6.98
C LEU A 131 23.60 -2.17 7.69
N THR A 132 22.92 -2.28 8.82
CA THR A 132 22.75 -3.54 9.56
C THR A 132 21.29 -3.98 9.49
N VAL A 133 21.05 -5.17 8.98
CA VAL A 133 19.69 -5.73 8.86
C VAL A 133 19.53 -6.87 9.87
N PHE A 134 18.54 -6.74 10.73
CA PHE A 134 18.16 -7.75 11.71
C PHE A 134 16.99 -8.57 11.18
N GLN A 135 17.22 -9.83 10.88
CA GLN A 135 16.25 -10.73 10.28
C GLN A 135 15.99 -11.95 11.16
N ARG A 136 14.73 -12.20 11.49
CA ARG A 136 14.32 -13.42 12.22
C ARG A 136 14.07 -14.59 11.27
N HIS A 137 13.35 -14.32 10.19
CA HIS A 137 13.05 -15.30 9.16
C HIS A 137 13.28 -14.68 7.77
N PRO A 138 13.84 -15.43 6.82
CA PRO A 138 14.01 -14.92 5.46
C PRO A 138 12.66 -14.68 4.79
N ASN A 139 12.56 -13.61 4.05
CA ASN A 139 11.48 -13.36 3.11
C ASN A 139 11.94 -13.70 1.70
N TRP A 140 11.12 -14.44 1.00
CA TRP A 140 11.33 -14.68 -0.42
C TRP A 140 10.99 -13.40 -1.19
N SER A 141 11.92 -12.96 -2.01
CA SER A 141 11.75 -11.81 -2.88
C SER A 141 12.41 -12.09 -4.23
N VAL A 142 11.83 -11.53 -5.26
CA VAL A 142 12.36 -11.58 -6.62
C VAL A 142 12.48 -10.16 -7.17
N PRO A 143 13.36 -9.90 -8.15
CA PRO A 143 13.41 -8.62 -8.81
C PRO A 143 12.04 -8.28 -9.40
N LEU A 144 11.54 -7.07 -9.11
CA LEU A 144 10.25 -6.62 -9.60
C LEU A 144 10.24 -6.45 -11.12
N ASN A 145 11.41 -6.17 -11.72
CA ASN A 145 11.58 -5.89 -13.15
C ASN A 145 10.60 -4.82 -13.65
N ASN A 146 10.39 -3.78 -12.80
CA ASN A 146 9.53 -2.68 -13.18
C ASN A 146 10.05 -2.00 -14.44
N ARG A 147 9.16 -1.55 -15.28
CA ARG A 147 9.48 -0.91 -16.55
C ARG A 147 8.40 0.07 -16.97
N ASP A 148 8.78 0.99 -17.82
CA ASP A 148 7.85 1.90 -18.44
C ASP A 148 6.86 1.17 -19.35
N ILE A 149 5.65 1.68 -19.42
CA ILE A 149 4.61 1.28 -20.38
C ILE A 149 4.57 2.30 -21.52
N SER A 150 4.86 1.87 -22.74
CA SER A 150 4.74 2.73 -23.92
C SER A 150 3.28 3.06 -24.24
N GLN A 151 3.07 4.14 -25.02
CA GLN A 151 1.72 4.49 -25.47
C GLN A 151 1.07 3.39 -26.32
N ALA A 152 1.85 2.71 -27.15
CA ALA A 152 1.38 1.60 -27.97
C ALA A 152 0.95 0.41 -27.10
N GLU A 153 1.75 0.06 -26.10
CA GLU A 153 1.43 -1.01 -25.15
C GLU A 153 0.19 -0.66 -24.31
N MET A 154 0.07 0.58 -23.85
CA MET A 154 -1.13 1.00 -23.12
C MET A 154 -2.39 0.96 -24.00
N ALA A 155 -2.26 1.24 -25.29
CA ALA A 155 -3.38 1.09 -26.23
C ALA A 155 -3.79 -0.37 -26.42
N ASP A 156 -2.83 -1.31 -26.47
CA ASP A 156 -3.10 -2.75 -26.51
C ASP A 156 -3.77 -3.23 -25.20
N ILE A 157 -3.24 -2.86 -24.05
CA ILE A 157 -3.83 -3.17 -22.75
C ILE A 157 -5.31 -2.73 -22.68
N ARG A 158 -5.61 -1.52 -23.14
CA ARG A 158 -7.00 -1.01 -23.16
C ARG A 158 -7.93 -1.84 -24.03
N GLN A 159 -7.46 -2.33 -25.16
CA GLN A 159 -8.27 -3.20 -26.04
C GLN A 159 -8.54 -4.56 -25.40
N ARG A 160 -7.70 -4.99 -24.47
CA ARG A 160 -7.77 -6.29 -23.80
C ARG A 160 -8.32 -6.23 -22.36
N TYR A 161 -8.89 -5.11 -21.93
CA TYR A 161 -9.42 -4.97 -20.56
C TYR A 161 -10.41 -6.07 -20.20
N ASP A 162 -11.31 -6.44 -21.09
CA ASP A 162 -12.29 -7.49 -20.81
C ASP A 162 -11.62 -8.85 -20.54
N GLU A 163 -10.58 -9.19 -21.30
CA GLU A 163 -9.79 -10.41 -21.10
C GLU A 163 -9.02 -10.35 -19.79
N ILE A 164 -8.33 -9.22 -19.52
CA ILE A 164 -7.55 -9.01 -18.31
C ILE A 164 -8.45 -9.11 -17.08
N PHE A 165 -9.57 -8.43 -17.06
CA PHE A 165 -10.51 -8.47 -15.94
C PHE A 165 -11.15 -9.84 -15.75
N ALA A 166 -11.37 -10.60 -16.81
CA ALA A 166 -11.83 -11.98 -16.71
C ALA A 166 -10.79 -12.89 -16.02
N VAL A 167 -9.50 -12.70 -16.29
CA VAL A 167 -8.42 -13.40 -15.59
C VAL A 167 -8.32 -12.94 -14.12
N CYS A 168 -8.34 -11.64 -13.88
CA CYS A 168 -8.32 -11.07 -12.52
C CYS A 168 -9.45 -11.65 -11.65
N ALA A 169 -10.67 -11.77 -12.21
CA ALA A 169 -11.83 -12.32 -11.51
C ALA A 169 -11.66 -13.81 -11.10
N GLN A 170 -10.81 -14.56 -11.79
CA GLN A 170 -10.52 -15.95 -11.52
C GLN A 170 -9.29 -16.18 -10.63
N SER A 171 -8.43 -15.17 -10.49
CA SER A 171 -7.23 -15.25 -9.69
C SER A 171 -7.52 -14.98 -8.21
N ASN A 172 -6.80 -15.66 -7.29
CA ASN A 172 -7.02 -15.53 -5.85
C ASN A 172 -6.72 -14.12 -5.28
N GLY A 173 -5.95 -13.31 -5.99
CA GLY A 173 -5.54 -11.97 -5.54
C GLY A 173 -5.99 -10.85 -6.47
N GLY A 174 -6.82 -11.14 -7.49
CA GLY A 174 -7.20 -10.15 -8.50
C GLY A 174 -6.07 -9.80 -9.47
N PHE A 175 -5.07 -10.68 -9.62
CA PHE A 175 -3.95 -10.48 -10.53
C PHE A 175 -4.33 -10.85 -11.97
N ASP A 176 -3.64 -10.27 -12.93
CA ASP A 176 -3.79 -10.51 -14.37
C ASP A 176 -3.16 -11.82 -14.85
N HIS A 177 -2.81 -12.72 -13.94
CA HIS A 177 -2.27 -14.03 -14.18
C HIS A 177 -2.84 -15.06 -13.19
N LEU A 178 -2.88 -16.30 -13.62
CA LEU A 178 -3.22 -17.44 -12.77
C LEU A 178 -1.95 -18.07 -12.20
N PRO A 179 -2.03 -18.71 -11.02
CA PRO A 179 -0.92 -19.50 -10.50
C PRO A 179 -0.52 -20.60 -11.49
N ASP A 180 0.78 -20.84 -11.61
CA ASP A 180 1.27 -21.99 -12.37
C ASP A 180 0.88 -23.28 -11.63
N PRO A 181 0.09 -24.18 -12.24
CA PRO A 181 -0.35 -25.41 -11.58
C PRO A 181 0.74 -26.48 -11.49
N ARG A 182 1.89 -26.28 -12.11
CA ARG A 182 2.98 -27.25 -12.09
C ARG A 182 3.64 -27.29 -10.71
N ALA A 183 3.99 -28.49 -10.26
CA ALA A 183 4.83 -28.63 -9.08
C ALA A 183 6.24 -28.06 -9.36
N TYR A 184 6.88 -27.52 -8.32
CA TYR A 184 8.20 -26.88 -8.43
C TYR A 184 9.24 -27.78 -9.15
N GLU A 185 9.22 -29.08 -8.86
CA GLU A 185 10.15 -30.05 -9.47
C GLU A 185 9.97 -30.19 -10.99
N ASN A 186 8.83 -29.75 -11.51
CA ASN A 186 8.48 -29.85 -12.94
C ASN A 186 8.68 -28.51 -13.69
N VAL A 187 9.25 -27.51 -13.02
CA VAL A 187 9.54 -26.20 -13.63
C VAL A 187 11.03 -26.13 -13.97
N SER A 188 11.35 -25.96 -15.24
CA SER A 188 12.71 -25.69 -15.71
C SER A 188 13.18 -24.32 -15.20
N LEU A 189 14.43 -24.22 -14.77
CA LEU A 189 15.07 -22.98 -14.34
C LEU A 189 15.78 -22.25 -15.51
N GLU A 190 15.27 -22.39 -16.74
CA GLU A 190 15.78 -21.66 -17.91
C GLU A 190 15.39 -20.20 -17.89
#